data_539ceb5af750adc487ea4baf877344db
#
_entry.id   539ceb5af750adc487ea4baf877344db
#
_cell.length_a   1.000
_cell.length_b   1.000
_cell.length_c   1.000
_cell.angle_alpha   90.00
_cell.angle_beta   90.00
_cell.angle_gamma   90.00
#
_symmetry.space_group_name_H-M   'P 1'
#
loop_
_entity.id
_entity.type
_entity.pdbx_description
1 polymer ?
#
loop_
_entity_poly.entity_id
_entity_poly.type
_entity_poly.pdbx_seq_one_letter_code
_entity_poly.pdbx_strand_id
1 'polypeptide(L)'
;MNTPHIPCLRLGEEYRSFNQSEVKDYRDGSVKATMSQVNAGVVRRDLMQIQKACDALQKLSTRELIDISSKAGDLFLNGNLPLGENGKLQSPQDYLETLSSTSGLPHVMVKR
;
A
#
# COMPACT_ATOMS: atom_id res chain seq x y z
N MET A 1 5.47 -8.84 19.23
CA MET A 1 4.78 -8.92 17.93
C MET A 1 5.46 -8.00 16.94
N ASN A 2 5.84 -8.52 15.80
CA ASN A 2 6.41 -7.68 14.76
C ASN A 2 5.33 -6.87 14.06
N THR A 3 5.26 -5.60 14.37
CA THR A 3 4.41 -4.65 13.66
C THR A 3 4.90 -4.53 12.21
N PRO A 4 4.05 -4.72 11.20
CA PRO A 4 4.48 -4.62 9.82
C PRO A 4 4.92 -3.20 9.49
N HIS A 5 6.01 -3.09 8.73
CA HIS A 5 6.47 -1.83 8.17
C HIS A 5 6.10 -1.76 6.69
N ILE A 6 5.45 -0.67 6.29
CA ILE A 6 5.03 -0.43 4.91
C ILE A 6 6.01 0.57 4.29
N PRO A 7 6.88 0.11 3.38
CA PRO A 7 7.82 1.00 2.70
C PRO A 7 7.11 1.86 1.66
N CYS A 8 7.76 2.92 1.19
CA CYS A 8 7.34 3.62 -0.01
C CYS A 8 7.77 2.85 -1.26
N LEU A 9 7.00 2.97 -2.33
CA LEU A 9 7.42 2.51 -3.65
C LEU A 9 7.92 3.71 -4.46
N ARG A 10 9.18 3.66 -4.87
CA ARG A 10 9.81 4.68 -5.68
C ARG A 10 10.26 4.07 -7.00
N LEU A 11 9.61 4.45 -8.09
CA LEU A 11 9.91 3.91 -9.44
C LEU A 11 9.91 2.36 -9.48
N GLY A 12 9.02 1.75 -8.71
CA GLY A 12 8.87 0.29 -8.63
C GLY A 12 9.77 -0.41 -7.61
N GLU A 13 10.59 0.32 -6.87
CA GLU A 13 11.47 -0.24 -5.84
C GLU A 13 11.04 0.19 -4.44
N GLU A 14 11.21 -0.72 -3.47
CA GLU A 14 10.92 -0.43 -2.07
C GLU A 14 11.94 0.54 -1.49
N TYR A 15 11.45 1.54 -0.77
CA TYR A 15 12.27 2.54 -0.09
C TYR A 15 11.84 2.69 1.35
N ARG A 16 12.75 2.40 2.27
CA ARG A 16 12.54 2.60 3.70
C ARG A 16 13.12 3.94 4.13
N SER A 17 12.25 4.86 4.54
CA SER A 17 12.63 6.18 5.03
C SER A 17 13.01 6.15 6.52
N PHE A 18 13.90 7.07 6.93
CA PHE A 18 14.11 7.36 8.35
C PHE A 18 12.89 8.04 8.99
N ASN A 19 12.17 8.84 8.21
CA ASN A 19 10.94 9.47 8.68
C ASN A 19 9.78 8.48 8.50
N GLN A 20 9.20 8.05 9.62
CA GLN A 20 8.14 7.06 9.65
C GLN A 20 6.95 7.57 10.47
N SER A 21 5.76 7.15 10.10
CA SER A 21 4.54 7.39 10.88
C SER A 21 3.96 6.08 11.37
N GLU A 22 3.25 6.15 12.49
CA GLU A 22 2.52 5.02 13.05
C GLU A 22 1.06 5.07 12.66
N VAL A 23 0.51 3.93 12.25
CA VAL A 23 -0.93 3.73 12.06
C VAL A 23 -1.47 3.04 13.29
N LYS A 24 -2.40 3.70 14.00
CA LYS A 24 -2.89 3.28 15.31
C LYS A 24 -4.36 2.86 15.26
N ASP A 25 -4.69 1.89 16.11
CA ASP A 25 -6.07 1.56 16.42
C ASP A 25 -6.70 2.73 17.19
N TYR A 26 -7.86 3.19 16.75
CA TYR A 26 -8.54 4.33 17.39
C TYR A 26 -9.09 4.02 18.79
N ARG A 27 -9.27 2.74 19.11
CA ARG A 27 -9.89 2.30 20.37
C ARG A 27 -8.91 2.29 21.54
N ASP A 28 -7.69 1.83 21.31
CA ASP A 28 -6.68 1.60 22.35
C ASP A 28 -5.33 2.25 22.09
N GLY A 29 -5.16 2.85 20.89
CA GLY A 29 -3.90 3.48 20.49
C GLY A 29 -2.78 2.49 20.13
N SER A 30 -3.06 1.19 20.07
CA SER A 30 -2.06 0.20 19.68
C SER A 30 -1.60 0.41 18.25
N VAL A 31 -0.29 0.24 18.01
CA VAL A 31 0.31 0.42 16.67
C VAL A 31 0.00 -0.80 15.81
N LYS A 32 -0.70 -0.60 14.70
CA LYS A 32 -1.05 -1.64 13.72
C LYS A 32 0.00 -1.78 12.62
N ALA A 33 0.60 -0.68 12.21
CA ALA A 33 1.65 -0.65 11.19
C ALA A 33 2.49 0.60 11.35
N THR A 34 3.71 0.57 10.79
CA THR A 34 4.50 1.77 10.55
C THR A 34 4.63 2.00 9.05
N MET A 35 4.73 3.24 8.63
CA MET A 35 4.83 3.62 7.23
C MET A 35 6.02 4.52 7.01
N SER A 36 6.77 4.27 5.94
CA SER A 36 7.78 5.22 5.46
C SER A 36 7.13 6.46 4.90
N GLN A 37 7.70 7.63 5.21
CA GLN A 37 7.28 8.90 4.63
C GLN A 37 8.39 9.46 3.74
N VAL A 38 8.02 10.20 2.73
CA VAL A 38 8.94 10.90 1.84
C VAL A 38 8.76 12.42 1.95
N ASN A 39 9.85 13.14 1.82
CA ASN A 39 9.83 14.60 1.78
C ASN A 39 9.75 15.13 0.33
N ALA A 40 9.54 16.44 0.19
CA ALA A 40 9.45 17.08 -1.11
C ALA A 40 10.71 16.91 -1.97
N GLY A 41 11.90 16.80 -1.36
CA GLY A 41 13.16 16.57 -2.07
C GLY A 41 13.22 15.22 -2.76
N VAL A 42 12.75 14.17 -2.10
CA VAL A 42 12.64 12.82 -2.66
C VAL A 42 11.64 12.81 -3.83
N VAL A 43 10.46 13.43 -3.65
CA VAL A 43 9.43 13.52 -4.70
C VAL A 43 9.98 14.26 -5.93
N ARG A 44 10.66 15.39 -5.74
CA ARG A 44 11.25 16.15 -6.86
C ARG A 44 12.30 15.32 -7.62
N ARG A 45 13.14 14.59 -6.91
CA ARG A 45 14.14 13.72 -7.53
C ARG A 45 13.49 12.63 -8.38
N ASP A 46 12.43 12.02 -7.89
CA ASP A 46 11.70 10.98 -8.63
C ASP A 46 10.97 11.55 -9.84
N LEU A 47 10.39 12.74 -9.73
CA LEU A 47 9.76 13.43 -10.86
C LEU A 47 10.74 13.75 -12.01
N MET A 48 12.02 13.96 -11.72
CA MET A 48 13.02 14.13 -12.77
C MET A 48 13.21 12.88 -13.64
N GLN A 49 12.80 11.72 -13.16
CA GLN A 49 12.88 10.44 -13.86
C GLN A 49 11.52 9.93 -14.35
N ILE A 50 10.46 10.74 -14.19
CA ILE A 50 9.08 10.34 -14.53
C ILE A 50 8.91 9.92 -15.99
N GLN A 51 9.71 10.49 -16.89
CA GLN A 51 9.63 10.15 -18.32
C GLN A 51 9.88 8.66 -18.58
N LYS A 52 10.80 8.04 -17.84
CA LYS A 52 11.05 6.59 -17.95
C LYS A 52 9.83 5.76 -17.58
N ALA A 53 9.12 6.18 -16.52
CA ALA A 53 7.88 5.52 -16.09
C ALA A 53 6.76 5.70 -17.12
N CYS A 54 6.63 6.90 -17.68
CA CYS A 54 5.67 7.18 -18.75
C CYS A 54 5.95 6.31 -19.99
N ASP A 55 7.20 6.24 -20.41
CA ASP A 55 7.61 5.44 -21.57
C ASP A 55 7.32 3.93 -21.35
N ALA A 56 7.56 3.44 -20.14
CA ALA A 56 7.25 2.05 -19.79
C ALA A 56 5.74 1.79 -19.82
N LEU A 57 4.95 2.71 -19.30
CA LEU A 57 3.49 2.59 -19.28
C LEU A 57 2.88 2.65 -20.68
N GLN A 58 3.43 3.51 -21.56
CA GLN A 58 2.97 3.65 -22.95
C GLN A 58 3.19 2.40 -23.81
N LYS A 59 4.06 1.49 -23.40
CA LYS A 59 4.26 0.20 -24.08
C LYS A 59 3.09 -0.77 -23.90
N LEU A 60 2.23 -0.52 -22.92
CA LEU A 60 1.06 -1.33 -22.66
C LEU A 60 -0.16 -0.75 -23.38
N SER A 61 -0.95 -1.62 -24.00
CA SER A 61 -2.23 -1.23 -24.58
C SER A 61 -3.26 -0.93 -23.47
N THR A 62 -4.31 -0.17 -23.82
CA THR A 62 -5.42 0.07 -22.91
C THR A 62 -6.05 -1.23 -22.42
N ARG A 63 -6.14 -2.25 -23.30
CA ARG A 63 -6.68 -3.57 -22.94
C ARG A 63 -5.84 -4.24 -21.86
N GLU A 64 -4.52 -4.24 -22.04
CA GLU A 64 -3.59 -4.82 -21.06
C GLU A 64 -3.69 -4.11 -19.71
N LEU A 65 -3.81 -2.78 -19.70
CA LEU A 65 -3.98 -2.02 -18.45
C LEU A 65 -5.29 -2.38 -17.73
N ILE A 66 -6.38 -2.56 -18.47
CA ILE A 66 -7.67 -3.00 -17.91
C ILE A 66 -7.54 -4.43 -17.34
N ASP A 67 -6.89 -5.33 -18.07
CA ASP A 67 -6.70 -6.71 -17.63
C ASP A 67 -5.84 -6.79 -16.36
N ILE A 68 -4.79 -5.98 -16.28
CA ILE A 68 -3.94 -5.85 -15.06
C ILE A 68 -4.78 -5.37 -13.88
N SER A 69 -5.58 -4.32 -14.07
CA SER A 69 -6.44 -3.76 -13.02
C SER A 69 -7.49 -4.77 -12.55
N SER A 70 -8.08 -5.54 -13.47
CA SER A 70 -9.03 -6.60 -13.15
C SER A 70 -8.40 -7.70 -12.31
N LYS A 71 -7.21 -8.17 -12.69
CA LYS A 71 -6.46 -9.17 -11.90
C LYS A 71 -6.10 -8.64 -10.52
N ALA A 72 -5.66 -7.39 -10.43
CA ALA A 72 -5.35 -6.76 -9.14
C ALA A 72 -6.59 -6.71 -8.24
N GLY A 73 -7.76 -6.39 -8.79
CA GLY A 73 -9.03 -6.41 -8.07
C GLY A 73 -9.40 -7.80 -7.55
N ASP A 74 -9.26 -8.83 -8.37
CA ASP A 74 -9.51 -10.21 -7.96
C ASP A 74 -8.59 -10.67 -6.84
N LEU A 75 -7.30 -10.35 -6.94
CA LEU A 75 -6.32 -10.65 -5.90
C LEU A 75 -6.63 -9.91 -4.59
N PHE A 76 -7.03 -8.66 -4.68
CA PHE A 76 -7.40 -7.87 -3.51
C PHE A 76 -8.64 -8.43 -2.80
N LEU A 77 -9.63 -8.87 -3.55
CA LEU A 77 -10.89 -9.41 -3.00
C LEU A 77 -10.73 -10.81 -2.39
N ASN A 78 -9.85 -11.63 -2.94
CA ASN A 78 -9.83 -13.07 -2.63
C ASN A 78 -8.47 -13.59 -2.18
N GLY A 79 -7.38 -12.83 -2.39
CA GLY A 79 -6.04 -13.30 -2.13
C GLY A 79 -5.50 -12.95 -0.75
N ASN A 80 -4.47 -13.67 -0.34
CA ASN A 80 -3.60 -13.28 0.77
C ASN A 80 -2.41 -12.55 0.19
N LEU A 81 -2.32 -11.25 0.46
CA LEU A 81 -1.34 -10.37 -0.16
C LEU A 81 -0.19 -10.05 0.80
N PRO A 82 1.04 -9.90 0.31
CA PRO A 82 2.13 -9.43 1.13
C PRO A 82 1.83 -8.06 1.76
N LEU A 83 2.07 -7.92 3.05
CA LEU A 83 1.90 -6.68 3.77
C LEU A 83 3.24 -6.24 4.36
N GLY A 84 3.87 -5.26 3.74
CA GLY A 84 5.14 -4.71 4.20
C GLY A 84 6.27 -5.73 4.12
N GLU A 85 7.23 -5.56 5.01
CA GLU A 85 8.41 -6.41 5.13
C GLU A 85 8.11 -7.68 5.94
N ASN A 86 9.07 -8.62 5.95
CA ASN A 86 9.06 -9.83 6.80
C ASN A 86 8.04 -10.94 6.41
N GLY A 87 7.57 -10.96 5.19
CA GLY A 87 6.73 -12.04 4.68
C GLY A 87 5.36 -12.16 5.34
N LYS A 88 4.90 -11.11 6.03
CA LYS A 88 3.54 -11.07 6.57
C LYS A 88 2.53 -10.99 5.44
N LEU A 89 1.46 -11.78 5.53
CA LEU A 89 0.36 -11.77 4.57
C LEU A 89 -0.87 -11.10 5.19
N GLN A 90 -1.63 -10.41 4.35
CA GLN A 90 -2.91 -9.81 4.70
C GLN A 90 -4.02 -10.48 3.89
N SER A 91 -4.98 -11.08 4.61
CA SER A 91 -6.20 -11.59 3.99
C SER A 91 -7.21 -10.46 3.76
N PRO A 92 -8.26 -10.66 2.94
CA PRO A 92 -9.35 -9.70 2.81
C PRO A 92 -10.01 -9.36 4.15
N GLN A 93 -10.14 -10.33 5.04
CA GLN A 93 -10.69 -10.13 6.38
C GLN A 93 -9.77 -9.26 7.24
N ASP A 94 -8.46 -9.51 7.21
CA ASP A 94 -7.48 -8.69 7.93
C ASP A 94 -7.52 -7.23 7.46
N TYR A 95 -7.65 -7.01 6.15
CA TYR A 95 -7.80 -5.66 5.58
C TYR A 95 -9.05 -4.95 6.13
N LEU A 96 -10.19 -5.64 6.11
CA LEU A 96 -11.44 -5.10 6.62
C LEU A 96 -11.34 -4.71 8.10
N GLU A 97 -10.80 -5.59 8.93
CA GLU A 97 -10.62 -5.37 10.37
C GLU A 97 -9.63 -4.22 10.65
N THR A 98 -8.52 -4.19 9.95
CA THR A 98 -7.50 -3.14 10.12
C THR A 98 -8.03 -1.79 9.63
N LEU A 99 -8.70 -1.72 8.49
CA LEU A 99 -9.27 -0.48 8.00
C LEU A 99 -10.36 0.05 8.95
N SER A 100 -11.21 -0.83 9.48
CA SER A 100 -12.20 -0.46 10.48
C SER A 100 -11.53 0.09 11.76
N SER A 101 -10.51 -0.59 12.27
CA SER A 101 -9.84 -0.21 13.51
C SER A 101 -9.00 1.07 13.41
N THR A 102 -8.48 1.38 12.23
CA THR A 102 -7.65 2.58 12.00
C THR A 102 -8.43 3.80 11.53
N SER A 103 -9.59 3.60 10.92
CA SER A 103 -10.46 4.68 10.42
C SER A 103 -11.66 4.99 11.31
N GLY A 104 -12.04 4.06 12.17
CA GLY A 104 -13.28 4.14 12.98
C GLY A 104 -14.54 3.79 12.18
N LEU A 105 -14.45 3.40 10.92
CA LEU A 105 -15.60 3.01 10.11
C LEU A 105 -16.15 1.65 10.55
N PRO A 106 -17.49 1.48 10.62
CA PRO A 106 -18.08 0.17 10.88
C PRO A 106 -17.73 -0.86 9.81
N HIS A 107 -17.60 -2.12 10.18
CA HIS A 107 -17.27 -3.22 9.26
C HIS A 107 -18.20 -3.29 8.05
N VAL A 108 -19.49 -3.04 8.23
CA VAL A 108 -20.47 -3.05 7.15
C VAL A 108 -20.19 -1.98 6.09
N MET A 109 -19.59 -0.86 6.46
CA MET A 109 -19.23 0.21 5.52
C MET A 109 -17.91 -0.08 4.78
N VAL A 110 -16.99 -0.75 5.45
CA VAL A 110 -15.70 -1.16 4.85
C VAL A 110 -15.90 -2.30 3.85
N LYS A 111 -16.87 -3.18 4.11
CA LYS A 111 -17.14 -4.36 3.28
C LYS A 111 -17.83 -4.06 1.94
N ARG A 112 -18.35 -2.85 1.75
CA ARG A 112 -18.97 -2.41 0.48
C ARG A 112 -17.92 -2.03 -0.54
#